data_1d1585ec914a4b4811a4e3f7fd27ecaa
#
_entry.id   1d1585ec914a4b4811a4e3f7fd27ecaa
#
_cell.length_a   1.000
_cell.length_b   1.000
_cell.length_c   1.000
_cell.angle_alpha   90.00
_cell.angle_beta   90.00
_cell.angle_gamma   90.00
#
_symmetry.space_group_name_H-M   'P 1'
#
loop_
_entity.id
_entity.type
_entity.pdbx_description
1 polymer ?
#
loop_
_entity_poly.entity_id
_entity_poly.type
_entity_poly.pdbx_seq_one_letter_code
_entity_poly.pdbx_strand_id
1 'polypeptide(L)'
;MRHRWPKSLHSQLEAILNGVKAVGEKKSETDSRNIRGLGTWRVYREDAHRLGRFLLRGHFADLRDFGRLRRFVRAYLVMRRRALRLSGGSYQTYERETQALGKLSDAMLVYADRHKLAFGEGFRDILATEKSLAKETLLARSSTYGNRAYPDPDGLIAAMANPVHQLQARLQAESGCRAEGVGAPSRGSNPLTQANLRGIVTDPVNGLTAGSIEVVEKGGKRTTHFVTTRTYAELNAHLKAHGKLESPYRSYVRAIETAARLTGQFASGRGTHGLKHSFAQRRFSEAVAQGFMYEEAKQATALELAHNRLDATDIYLR
;
A
#
# COMPACT_ATOMS: atom_id res chain seq x y z
N MET A 1 20.66 0.76 35.65
CA MET A 1 19.70 -0.37 35.83
C MET A 1 20.12 -1.52 34.95
N ARG A 2 20.27 -2.75 35.47
CA ARG A 2 20.52 -3.92 34.60
C ARG A 2 19.26 -4.21 33.81
N HIS A 3 19.36 -4.22 32.49
CA HIS A 3 18.23 -4.56 31.61
C HIS A 3 17.79 -6.03 31.89
N ARG A 4 16.51 -6.21 32.27
CA ARG A 4 15.96 -7.53 32.53
C ARG A 4 15.37 -8.11 31.25
N TRP A 5 15.94 -9.21 30.75
CA TRP A 5 15.44 -9.91 29.57
C TRP A 5 14.01 -10.43 29.80
N PRO A 6 13.08 -10.24 28.86
CA PRO A 6 11.70 -10.71 29.00
C PRO A 6 11.60 -12.22 29.10
N LYS A 7 10.73 -12.74 29.98
CA LYS A 7 10.60 -14.18 30.22
C LYS A 7 9.90 -14.94 29.10
N SER A 8 8.80 -14.39 28.53
CA SER A 8 8.06 -15.07 27.47
C SER A 8 8.59 -14.72 26.09
N LEU A 9 8.53 -15.68 25.17
CA LEU A 9 8.93 -15.45 23.77
C LEU A 9 8.11 -14.33 23.11
N HIS A 10 6.83 -14.21 23.44
CA HIS A 10 5.99 -13.11 22.98
C HIS A 10 6.53 -11.75 23.43
N SER A 11 6.84 -11.62 24.71
CA SER A 11 7.41 -10.36 25.26
C SER A 11 8.81 -10.07 24.71
N GLN A 12 9.60 -11.09 24.40
CA GLN A 12 10.91 -10.91 23.74
C GLN A 12 10.75 -10.35 22.34
N LEU A 13 9.84 -10.90 21.53
CA LEU A 13 9.53 -10.38 20.18
C LEU A 13 9.03 -8.93 20.23
N GLU A 14 8.12 -8.60 21.15
CA GLU A 14 7.63 -7.22 21.33
C GLU A 14 8.74 -6.26 21.72
N ALA A 15 9.57 -6.63 22.68
CA ALA A 15 10.69 -5.79 23.13
C ALA A 15 11.67 -5.51 21.99
N ILE A 16 12.01 -6.53 21.20
CA ILE A 16 12.91 -6.42 20.06
C ILE A 16 12.29 -5.53 18.96
N LEU A 17 11.06 -5.81 18.54
CA LEU A 17 10.40 -5.09 17.47
C LEU A 17 10.15 -3.61 17.82
N ASN A 18 9.82 -3.31 19.08
CA ASN A 18 9.66 -1.93 19.53
C ASN A 18 10.95 -1.10 19.39
N GLY A 19 12.12 -1.75 19.36
CA GLY A 19 13.41 -1.11 19.15
C GLY A 19 13.58 -0.47 17.75
N VAL A 20 12.78 -0.90 16.76
CA VAL A 20 12.80 -0.38 15.38
C VAL A 20 11.48 0.29 14.96
N LYS A 21 10.59 0.54 15.93
CA LYS A 21 9.33 1.22 15.66
C LYS A 21 9.55 2.73 15.62
N ALA A 22 9.32 3.34 14.45
CA ALA A 22 9.40 4.78 14.20
C ALA A 22 8.16 5.27 13.44
N VAL A 23 6.99 4.84 13.93
CA VAL A 23 5.70 5.13 13.26
C VAL A 23 5.36 6.60 13.37
N GLY A 24 5.20 7.25 12.20
CA GLY A 24 4.91 8.69 12.11
C GLY A 24 6.15 9.58 12.04
N GLU A 25 7.35 9.03 12.20
CA GLU A 25 8.61 9.78 12.09
C GLU A 25 9.04 9.96 10.63
N LYS A 26 9.76 11.05 10.33
CA LYS A 26 10.26 11.33 8.99
C LYS A 26 11.41 10.40 8.62
N LYS A 27 11.50 10.08 7.32
CA LYS A 27 12.56 9.20 6.79
C LYS A 27 13.96 9.77 6.97
N SER A 28 14.11 11.08 6.92
CA SER A 28 15.38 11.79 7.13
C SER A 28 15.88 11.75 8.57
N GLU A 29 15.00 11.50 9.53
CA GLU A 29 15.27 11.55 10.97
C GLU A 29 15.46 10.16 11.59
N THR A 30 15.33 9.09 10.79
CA THR A 30 15.31 7.72 11.29
C THR A 30 16.22 6.78 10.48
N ASP A 31 16.78 5.77 11.16
CA ASP A 31 17.57 4.71 10.55
C ASP A 31 16.75 3.94 9.47
N SER A 32 17.41 3.48 8.42
CA SER A 32 16.80 2.67 7.35
C SER A 32 16.18 1.36 7.85
N ARG A 33 16.64 0.87 9.00
CA ARG A 33 16.11 -0.32 9.68
C ARG A 33 14.75 -0.08 10.33
N ASN A 34 14.37 1.17 10.57
CA ASN A 34 13.15 1.55 11.26
C ASN A 34 11.89 1.31 10.41
N ILE A 35 10.78 1.01 11.09
CA ILE A 35 9.46 0.78 10.50
C ILE A 35 8.58 2.00 10.78
N ARG A 36 8.32 2.81 9.73
CA ARG A 36 7.64 4.12 9.83
C ARG A 36 6.13 4.05 9.58
N GLY A 37 5.68 3.09 8.79
CA GLY A 37 4.27 2.94 8.46
C GLY A 37 3.52 2.08 9.47
N LEU A 38 2.45 2.60 10.09
CA LEU A 38 1.62 1.84 11.04
C LEU A 38 1.08 0.54 10.44
N GLY A 39 0.68 0.57 9.15
CA GLY A 39 0.22 -0.64 8.44
C GLY A 39 1.34 -1.67 8.30
N THR A 40 2.52 -1.24 7.90
CA THR A 40 3.71 -2.09 7.78
C THR A 40 4.11 -2.65 9.13
N TRP A 41 4.10 -1.82 10.19
CA TRP A 41 4.35 -2.23 11.56
C TRP A 41 3.43 -3.38 11.99
N ARG A 42 2.12 -3.22 11.80
CA ARG A 42 1.13 -4.26 12.18
C ARG A 42 1.35 -5.58 11.45
N VAL A 43 1.59 -5.52 10.14
CA VAL A 43 1.85 -6.72 9.33
C VAL A 43 3.14 -7.41 9.76
N TYR A 44 4.23 -6.67 9.95
CA TYR A 44 5.51 -7.25 10.35
C TYR A 44 5.48 -7.83 11.77
N ARG A 45 4.78 -7.16 12.68
CA ARG A 45 4.52 -7.68 14.03
C ARG A 45 3.73 -8.99 13.98
N GLU A 46 2.69 -9.06 13.15
CA GLU A 46 1.87 -10.27 12.99
C GLU A 46 2.68 -11.43 12.40
N ASP A 47 3.50 -11.18 11.38
CA ASP A 47 4.38 -12.20 10.78
C ASP A 47 5.46 -12.66 11.77
N ALA A 48 6.04 -11.78 12.57
CA ALA A 48 6.98 -12.15 13.64
C ALA A 48 6.31 -13.03 14.72
N HIS A 49 5.08 -12.72 15.10
CA HIS A 49 4.31 -13.55 16.04
C HIS A 49 3.89 -14.89 15.42
N ARG A 50 3.73 -14.97 14.11
CA ARG A 50 3.50 -16.25 13.42
C ARG A 50 4.74 -17.15 13.52
N LEU A 51 5.94 -16.60 13.33
CA LEU A 51 7.19 -17.28 13.64
C LEU A 51 7.24 -17.68 15.14
N GLY A 52 6.91 -16.75 16.04
CA GLY A 52 6.89 -17.02 17.50
C GLY A 52 6.03 -18.22 17.87
N ARG A 53 4.83 -18.34 17.29
CA ARG A 53 3.96 -19.52 17.51
C ARG A 53 4.59 -20.83 16.98
N PHE A 54 5.30 -20.78 15.87
CA PHE A 54 6.05 -21.92 15.36
C PHE A 54 7.19 -22.33 16.30
N LEU A 55 7.95 -21.34 16.79
CA LEU A 55 9.04 -21.55 17.75
C LEU A 55 8.54 -22.21 19.04
N LEU A 56 7.42 -21.74 19.60
CA LEU A 56 6.81 -22.31 20.82
C LEU A 56 6.41 -23.78 20.62
N ARG A 57 5.87 -24.14 19.47
CA ARG A 57 5.54 -25.56 19.15
C ARG A 57 6.78 -26.45 19.11
N GLY A 58 7.93 -25.89 18.77
CA GLY A 58 9.23 -26.55 18.80
C GLY A 58 9.95 -26.44 20.15
N HIS A 59 9.24 -26.06 21.23
CA HIS A 59 9.82 -25.87 22.57
C HIS A 59 11.01 -24.89 22.59
N PHE A 60 10.94 -23.84 21.75
CA PHE A 60 11.92 -22.78 21.74
C PHE A 60 11.43 -21.62 22.61
N ALA A 61 12.22 -21.20 23.57
CA ALA A 61 11.78 -20.25 24.60
C ALA A 61 12.61 -18.95 24.66
N ASP A 62 13.81 -18.91 24.10
CA ASP A 62 14.74 -17.78 24.27
C ASP A 62 15.42 -17.39 22.96
N LEU A 63 15.12 -16.16 22.49
CA LEU A 63 15.70 -15.62 21.26
C LEU A 63 17.21 -15.39 21.34
N ARG A 64 17.82 -15.45 22.53
CA ARG A 64 19.28 -15.36 22.71
C ARG A 64 20.00 -16.66 22.32
N ASP A 65 19.29 -17.80 22.25
CA ASP A 65 19.83 -19.05 21.68
C ASP A 65 19.86 -18.94 20.15
N PHE A 66 20.79 -18.12 19.68
CA PHE A 66 20.85 -17.68 18.29
C PHE A 66 21.13 -18.83 17.32
N GLY A 67 22.02 -19.71 17.67
CA GLY A 67 22.36 -20.87 16.82
C GLY A 67 21.17 -21.80 16.59
N ARG A 68 20.36 -22.00 17.64
CA ARG A 68 19.13 -22.77 17.55
C ARG A 68 18.04 -21.98 16.80
N LEU A 69 17.92 -20.66 17.06
CA LEU A 69 16.96 -19.78 16.37
C LEU A 69 17.15 -19.83 14.85
N ARG A 70 18.38 -19.73 14.34
CA ARG A 70 18.69 -19.81 12.90
C ARG A 70 18.15 -21.09 12.27
N ARG A 71 18.32 -22.24 12.93
CA ARG A 71 17.79 -23.53 12.46
C ARG A 71 16.25 -23.54 12.41
N PHE A 72 15.60 -22.99 13.43
CA PHE A 72 14.14 -22.85 13.47
C PHE A 72 13.60 -21.88 12.41
N VAL A 73 14.26 -20.75 12.19
CA VAL A 73 13.87 -19.80 11.12
C VAL A 73 13.94 -20.49 9.76
N ARG A 74 14.99 -21.25 9.47
CA ARG A 74 15.09 -22.03 8.23
C ARG A 74 13.97 -23.05 8.11
N ALA A 75 13.72 -23.84 9.14
CA ALA A 75 12.64 -24.85 9.16
C ALA A 75 11.27 -24.20 8.96
N TYR A 76 11.01 -23.04 9.59
CA TYR A 76 9.79 -22.27 9.41
C TYR A 76 9.62 -21.82 7.95
N LEU A 77 10.66 -21.27 7.33
CA LEU A 77 10.60 -20.80 5.96
C LEU A 77 10.36 -21.91 4.95
N VAL A 78 11.03 -23.08 5.14
CA VAL A 78 10.79 -24.27 4.32
C VAL A 78 9.33 -24.74 4.45
N MET A 79 8.82 -24.82 5.68
CA MET A 79 7.42 -25.18 5.94
C MET A 79 6.46 -24.17 5.26
N ARG A 80 6.72 -22.87 5.37
CA ARG A 80 5.88 -21.84 4.76
C ARG A 80 5.88 -21.91 3.25
N ARG A 81 7.03 -22.09 2.62
CA ARG A 81 7.17 -22.29 1.18
C ARG A 81 6.37 -23.50 0.71
N ARG A 82 6.50 -24.64 1.40
CA ARG A 82 5.73 -25.85 1.09
C ARG A 82 4.21 -25.62 1.23
N ALA A 83 3.77 -24.98 2.32
CA ALA A 83 2.36 -24.69 2.55
C ALA A 83 1.78 -23.77 1.47
N LEU A 84 2.52 -22.72 1.08
CA LEU A 84 2.10 -21.83 -0.01
C LEU A 84 2.04 -22.56 -1.35
N ARG A 85 3.00 -23.42 -1.67
CA ARG A 85 2.97 -24.24 -2.88
C ARG A 85 1.73 -25.12 -2.95
N LEU A 86 1.38 -25.78 -1.86
CA LEU A 86 0.21 -26.68 -1.79
C LEU A 86 -1.12 -25.92 -1.87
N SER A 87 -1.18 -24.68 -1.35
CA SER A 87 -2.39 -23.87 -1.37
C SER A 87 -2.50 -22.95 -2.59
N GLY A 88 -1.60 -23.04 -3.58
CA GLY A 88 -1.55 -22.11 -4.73
C GLY A 88 -1.16 -20.68 -4.34
N GLY A 89 -0.52 -20.49 -3.19
CA GLY A 89 -0.06 -19.19 -2.73
C GLY A 89 1.10 -18.65 -3.57
N SER A 90 1.18 -17.31 -3.67
CA SER A 90 2.15 -16.65 -4.55
C SER A 90 3.51 -16.41 -3.88
N TYR A 91 4.55 -16.28 -4.73
CA TYR A 91 5.87 -15.82 -4.33
C TYR A 91 5.81 -14.48 -3.57
N GLN A 92 5.00 -13.51 -4.00
CA GLN A 92 4.87 -12.21 -3.35
C GLN A 92 4.36 -12.30 -1.90
N THR A 93 3.52 -13.29 -1.61
CA THR A 93 3.10 -13.56 -0.23
C THR A 93 4.28 -14.03 0.62
N TYR A 94 5.08 -14.93 0.09
CA TYR A 94 6.29 -15.41 0.75
C TYR A 94 7.35 -14.31 0.89
N GLU A 95 7.56 -13.52 -0.15
CA GLU A 95 8.48 -12.39 -0.15
C GLU A 95 8.13 -11.35 0.93
N ARG A 96 6.85 -11.01 1.08
CA ARG A 96 6.40 -10.11 2.15
C ARG A 96 6.74 -10.67 3.54
N GLU A 97 6.50 -11.97 3.76
CA GLU A 97 6.81 -12.65 5.02
C GLU A 97 8.31 -12.64 5.31
N THR A 98 9.15 -12.92 4.31
CA THR A 98 10.61 -12.83 4.44
C THR A 98 11.11 -11.42 4.69
N GLN A 99 10.48 -10.39 4.11
CA GLN A 99 10.77 -8.98 4.42
C GLN A 99 10.46 -8.64 5.88
N ALA A 100 9.34 -9.12 6.41
CA ALA A 100 8.99 -8.94 7.82
C ALA A 100 10.03 -9.60 8.75
N LEU A 101 10.46 -10.82 8.44
CA LEU A 101 11.49 -11.51 9.20
C LEU A 101 12.87 -10.85 9.05
N GLY A 102 13.16 -10.23 7.90
CA GLY A 102 14.35 -9.41 7.72
C GLY A 102 14.36 -8.22 8.68
N LYS A 103 13.22 -7.57 8.89
CA LYS A 103 13.09 -6.49 9.88
C LYS A 103 13.20 -7.00 11.31
N LEU A 104 12.71 -8.20 11.61
CA LEU A 104 12.95 -8.84 12.90
C LEU A 104 14.45 -9.10 13.13
N SER A 105 15.17 -9.62 12.12
CA SER A 105 16.62 -9.80 12.19
C SER A 105 17.36 -8.49 12.47
N ASP A 106 17.02 -7.40 11.76
CA ASP A 106 17.59 -6.07 12.01
C ASP A 106 17.28 -5.58 13.41
N ALA A 107 16.04 -5.75 13.86
CA ALA A 107 15.59 -5.35 15.19
C ALA A 107 16.36 -6.08 16.30
N MET A 108 16.65 -7.36 16.09
CA MET A 108 17.49 -8.15 17.03
C MET A 108 18.89 -7.57 17.14
N LEU A 109 19.51 -7.20 16.01
CA LEU A 109 20.86 -6.60 16.03
C LEU A 109 20.85 -5.23 16.72
N VAL A 110 19.87 -4.38 16.44
CA VAL A 110 19.69 -3.07 17.10
C VAL A 110 19.48 -3.26 18.62
N TYR A 111 18.66 -4.23 18.99
CA TYR A 111 18.40 -4.53 20.38
C TYR A 111 19.65 -5.07 21.09
N ALA A 112 20.39 -5.96 20.44
CA ALA A 112 21.63 -6.52 20.96
C ALA A 112 22.68 -5.42 21.22
N ASP A 113 22.88 -4.54 20.25
CA ASP A 113 23.82 -3.42 20.37
C ASP A 113 23.44 -2.49 21.54
N ARG A 114 22.19 -2.09 21.61
CA ARG A 114 21.66 -1.21 22.68
C ARG A 114 21.83 -1.81 24.09
N HIS A 115 21.67 -3.12 24.22
CA HIS A 115 21.68 -3.81 25.51
C HIS A 115 22.95 -4.63 25.77
N LYS A 116 23.96 -4.49 24.89
CA LYS A 116 25.24 -5.22 24.95
C LYS A 116 25.06 -6.74 25.06
N LEU A 117 24.18 -7.28 24.21
CA LEU A 117 23.88 -8.72 24.12
C LEU A 117 24.57 -9.33 22.88
N ALA A 118 25.00 -10.57 22.99
CA ALA A 118 25.59 -11.30 21.88
C ALA A 118 24.52 -12.06 21.10
N PHE A 119 23.93 -11.47 20.08
CA PHE A 119 22.95 -12.14 19.20
C PHE A 119 23.54 -12.69 17.89
N GLY A 120 24.83 -12.63 17.69
CA GLY A 120 25.47 -13.05 16.45
C GLY A 120 25.08 -12.18 15.23
N GLU A 121 25.21 -12.72 14.03
CA GLU A 121 25.12 -11.97 12.77
C GLU A 121 23.69 -11.79 12.21
N GLY A 122 22.67 -12.18 12.93
CA GLY A 122 21.29 -12.21 12.40
C GLY A 122 21.03 -13.45 11.52
N PHE A 123 19.96 -13.42 10.72
CA PHE A 123 19.58 -14.54 9.84
C PHE A 123 19.18 -14.09 8.41
N ARG A 124 19.70 -12.95 7.96
CA ARG A 124 19.41 -12.41 6.60
C ARG A 124 19.90 -13.31 5.49
N ASP A 125 21.00 -14.00 5.67
CA ASP A 125 21.56 -15.01 4.75
C ASP A 125 20.57 -16.15 4.50
N ILE A 126 19.94 -16.65 5.56
CA ILE A 126 18.90 -17.68 5.46
C ILE A 126 17.71 -17.17 4.68
N LEU A 127 17.26 -15.92 4.96
CA LEU A 127 16.16 -15.29 4.23
C LEU A 127 16.47 -15.13 2.74
N ALA A 128 17.69 -14.75 2.39
CA ALA A 128 18.12 -14.59 0.99
C ALA A 128 18.09 -15.94 0.25
N THR A 129 18.68 -16.97 0.83
CA THR A 129 18.69 -18.33 0.26
C THR A 129 17.28 -18.88 0.05
N GLU A 130 16.44 -18.82 1.08
CA GLU A 130 15.08 -19.34 0.98
C GLU A 130 14.17 -18.53 0.07
N LYS A 131 14.43 -17.21 -0.07
CA LYS A 131 13.75 -16.34 -1.02
C LYS A 131 14.09 -16.71 -2.47
N SER A 132 15.35 -17.02 -2.77
CA SER A 132 15.77 -17.49 -4.10
C SER A 132 15.05 -18.78 -4.47
N LEU A 133 15.09 -19.79 -3.59
CA LEU A 133 14.37 -21.06 -3.77
C LEU A 133 12.84 -20.88 -3.92
N ALA A 134 12.26 -19.94 -3.20
CA ALA A 134 10.83 -19.64 -3.32
C ALA A 134 10.49 -19.01 -4.67
N LYS A 135 11.35 -18.16 -5.21
CA LYS A 135 11.17 -17.55 -6.54
C LYS A 135 11.10 -18.60 -7.66
N GLU A 136 11.85 -19.68 -7.53
CA GLU A 136 11.88 -20.79 -8.48
C GLU A 136 10.70 -21.74 -8.33
N THR A 137 10.18 -21.90 -7.11
CA THR A 137 9.22 -22.96 -6.78
C THR A 137 7.79 -22.51 -6.56
N LEU A 138 7.56 -21.22 -6.26
CA LEU A 138 6.22 -20.66 -6.09
C LEU A 138 5.78 -19.95 -7.36
N LEU A 139 4.50 -20.02 -7.64
CA LEU A 139 3.91 -19.25 -8.72
C LEU A 139 4.20 -17.77 -8.48
N ALA A 140 4.76 -17.10 -9.48
CA ALA A 140 4.64 -15.67 -9.55
C ALA A 140 3.15 -15.37 -9.38
N ARG A 141 2.80 -14.39 -8.56
CA ARG A 141 1.42 -13.90 -8.55
C ARG A 141 1.10 -13.66 -10.01
N SER A 142 0.24 -14.49 -10.56
CA SER A 142 -0.12 -14.34 -11.95
C SER A 142 -0.45 -12.88 -12.12
N SER A 143 -0.09 -12.31 -13.23
CA SER A 143 -0.54 -10.99 -13.67
C SER A 143 -2.09 -10.97 -13.83
N THR A 144 -2.80 -11.69 -12.94
CA THR A 144 -4.24 -11.56 -12.68
C THR A 144 -4.63 -10.12 -12.38
N TYR A 145 -3.67 -9.25 -12.19
CA TYR A 145 -3.79 -7.84 -12.42
C TYR A 145 -3.53 -7.51 -13.90
N GLY A 146 -4.24 -8.15 -14.80
CA GLY A 146 -4.52 -7.65 -16.13
C GLY A 146 -5.16 -6.27 -16.04
N ASN A 147 -5.65 -5.77 -17.13
CA ASN A 147 -6.39 -4.51 -17.17
C ASN A 147 -7.50 -4.51 -16.10
N ARG A 148 -7.32 -3.69 -15.06
CA ARG A 148 -8.29 -3.51 -13.97
C ARG A 148 -9.17 -2.28 -14.17
N ALA A 149 -8.97 -1.52 -15.25
CA ALA A 149 -9.79 -0.37 -15.57
C ALA A 149 -11.26 -0.76 -15.69
N TYR A 150 -12.13 0.11 -15.25
CA TYR A 150 -13.54 0.01 -15.57
C TYR A 150 -13.71 0.43 -17.03
N PRO A 151 -14.36 -0.39 -17.88
CA PRO A 151 -14.60 -0.03 -19.27
C PRO A 151 -15.46 1.24 -19.43
N ASP A 152 -16.43 1.40 -18.53
CA ASP A 152 -17.31 2.57 -18.49
C ASP A 152 -17.35 3.12 -17.03
N PRO A 153 -16.39 3.97 -16.64
CA PRO A 153 -16.37 4.59 -15.32
C PRO A 153 -17.58 5.50 -15.06
N ASP A 154 -18.08 6.18 -16.06
CA ASP A 154 -19.19 7.11 -15.91
C ASP A 154 -20.51 6.39 -15.65
N GLY A 155 -20.79 5.30 -16.39
CA GLY A 155 -21.94 4.43 -16.11
C GLY A 155 -21.85 3.77 -14.74
N LEU A 156 -20.63 3.36 -14.32
CA LEU A 156 -20.38 2.86 -12.96
C LEU A 156 -20.77 3.91 -11.90
N ILE A 157 -20.31 5.16 -12.06
CA ILE A 157 -20.55 6.26 -11.13
C ILE A 157 -22.03 6.61 -11.09
N ALA A 158 -22.68 6.68 -12.24
CA ALA A 158 -24.11 6.95 -12.35
C ALA A 158 -24.99 5.90 -11.64
N ALA A 159 -24.53 4.63 -11.61
CA ALA A 159 -25.23 3.55 -10.92
C ALA A 159 -25.07 3.54 -9.39
N MET A 160 -24.26 4.43 -8.82
CA MET A 160 -24.11 4.53 -7.37
C MET A 160 -25.30 5.28 -6.77
N ALA A 161 -25.92 4.75 -5.70
CA ALA A 161 -27.05 5.36 -5.04
C ALA A 161 -26.69 6.58 -4.16
N ASN A 162 -25.47 6.64 -3.61
CA ASN A 162 -25.08 7.68 -2.67
C ASN A 162 -24.31 8.81 -3.38
N PRO A 163 -24.84 10.06 -3.36
CA PRO A 163 -24.19 11.21 -4.02
C PRO A 163 -22.76 11.50 -3.52
N VAL A 164 -22.48 11.27 -2.24
CA VAL A 164 -21.13 11.42 -1.68
C VAL A 164 -20.17 10.43 -2.34
N HIS A 165 -20.59 9.15 -2.47
CA HIS A 165 -19.76 8.15 -3.13
C HIS A 165 -19.64 8.40 -4.63
N GLN A 166 -20.68 8.92 -5.30
CA GLN A 166 -20.59 9.34 -6.71
C GLN A 166 -19.53 10.43 -6.90
N LEU A 167 -19.54 11.47 -6.06
CA LEU A 167 -18.55 12.54 -6.11
C LEU A 167 -17.14 12.03 -5.83
N GLN A 168 -16.96 11.16 -4.82
CA GLN A 168 -15.67 10.52 -4.52
C GLN A 168 -15.16 9.67 -5.69
N ALA A 169 -16.04 8.89 -6.33
CA ALA A 169 -15.69 8.04 -7.45
C ALA A 169 -15.33 8.85 -8.70
N ARG A 170 -16.05 9.96 -8.95
CA ARG A 170 -15.76 10.89 -10.03
C ARG A 170 -14.41 11.57 -9.83
N LEU A 171 -14.16 12.09 -8.64
CA LEU A 171 -12.84 12.62 -8.27
C LEU A 171 -11.74 11.59 -8.51
N GLN A 172 -11.95 10.34 -8.09
CA GLN A 172 -10.95 9.28 -8.27
C GLN A 172 -10.74 8.91 -9.75
N ALA A 173 -11.81 8.86 -10.54
CA ALA A 173 -11.76 8.57 -11.97
C ALA A 173 -11.10 9.70 -12.77
N GLU A 174 -11.26 10.96 -12.37
CA GLU A 174 -10.70 12.12 -13.07
C GLU A 174 -9.27 12.46 -12.64
N SER A 175 -8.89 12.18 -11.40
CA SER A 175 -7.61 12.59 -10.80
C SER A 175 -6.60 11.46 -10.61
N GLY A 176 -7.02 10.19 -10.69
CA GLY A 176 -6.17 9.06 -10.35
C GLY A 176 -5.77 8.94 -8.87
N CYS A 177 -6.38 9.71 -7.99
CA CYS A 177 -6.16 9.60 -6.54
C CYS A 177 -6.49 8.20 -6.03
N ARG A 178 -5.90 7.82 -4.89
CA ARG A 178 -6.39 6.68 -4.13
C ARG A 178 -7.68 7.04 -3.39
N ALA A 179 -8.41 6.04 -2.91
CA ALA A 179 -9.59 6.26 -2.08
C ALA A 179 -9.30 7.19 -0.87
N GLU A 180 -8.11 7.12 -0.31
CA GLU A 180 -7.65 8.00 0.77
C GLU A 180 -7.61 9.47 0.33
N GLY A 181 -7.19 9.76 -0.90
CA GLY A 181 -7.09 11.12 -1.45
C GLY A 181 -8.43 11.74 -1.83
N VAL A 182 -9.49 10.94 -1.91
CA VAL A 182 -10.86 11.43 -2.17
C VAL A 182 -11.75 11.35 -0.93
N GLY A 183 -11.16 11.34 0.26
CA GLY A 183 -11.91 11.37 1.52
C GLY A 183 -12.52 10.02 1.92
N ALA A 184 -11.98 8.89 1.45
CA ALA A 184 -12.37 7.55 1.89
C ALA A 184 -11.16 6.75 2.41
N PRO A 185 -10.54 7.17 3.53
CA PRO A 185 -9.33 6.53 4.04
C PRO A 185 -9.63 5.17 4.65
N SER A 186 -8.75 4.20 4.41
CA SER A 186 -8.85 2.87 5.02
C SER A 186 -8.54 2.88 6.52
N ARG A 187 -7.91 3.94 7.01
CA ARG A 187 -7.54 4.15 8.42
C ARG A 187 -7.46 5.65 8.72
N GLY A 188 -7.88 6.00 9.94
CA GLY A 188 -7.89 7.39 10.38
C GLY A 188 -8.92 8.23 9.64
N SER A 189 -8.69 9.53 9.57
CA SER A 189 -9.51 10.51 8.85
C SER A 189 -8.60 11.27 7.88
N ASN A 190 -9.09 11.53 6.68
CA ASN A 190 -8.42 12.33 5.65
C ASN A 190 -9.48 13.02 4.78
N PRO A 191 -10.27 13.93 5.35
CA PRO A 191 -11.32 14.61 4.60
C PRO A 191 -10.75 15.57 3.58
N LEU A 192 -11.46 15.74 2.47
CA LEU A 192 -11.29 16.93 1.64
C LEU A 192 -12.08 18.08 2.25
N THR A 193 -11.48 19.25 2.24
CA THR A 193 -12.05 20.52 2.76
C THR A 193 -11.82 21.65 1.76
N GLN A 194 -12.32 22.85 2.02
CA GLN A 194 -12.06 24.02 1.18
C GLN A 194 -10.55 24.28 1.00
N ALA A 195 -9.73 23.93 2.00
CA ALA A 195 -8.29 24.09 1.93
C ALA A 195 -7.61 23.20 0.88
N ASN A 196 -8.30 22.21 0.32
CA ASN A 196 -7.79 21.36 -0.75
C ASN A 196 -8.00 21.96 -2.15
N LEU A 197 -8.86 22.97 -2.30
CA LEU A 197 -9.16 23.63 -3.57
C LEU A 197 -8.06 24.63 -3.91
N ARG A 198 -7.53 24.55 -5.15
CA ARG A 198 -6.43 25.41 -5.65
C ARG A 198 -6.85 26.35 -6.78
N GLY A 199 -8.15 26.37 -7.14
CA GLY A 199 -8.68 27.22 -8.18
C GLY A 199 -8.78 26.55 -9.55
N ILE A 200 -9.15 27.35 -10.53
CA ILE A 200 -9.25 26.94 -11.93
C ILE A 200 -7.93 27.28 -12.63
N VAL A 201 -7.39 26.33 -13.34
CA VAL A 201 -6.08 26.39 -14.01
C VAL A 201 -6.15 25.76 -15.40
N THR A 202 -5.09 25.91 -16.18
CA THR A 202 -4.89 25.10 -17.39
C THR A 202 -4.22 23.78 -17.00
N ASP A 203 -4.80 22.66 -17.42
CA ASP A 203 -4.24 21.33 -17.23
C ASP A 203 -2.96 21.18 -18.07
N PRO A 204 -1.80 20.86 -17.44
CA PRO A 204 -0.51 20.86 -18.15
C PRO A 204 -0.36 19.71 -19.15
N VAL A 205 -1.23 18.69 -19.13
CA VAL A 205 -1.13 17.55 -20.05
C VAL A 205 -2.01 17.74 -21.28
N ASN A 206 -3.26 18.19 -21.11
CA ASN A 206 -4.20 18.30 -22.24
C ASN A 206 -4.54 19.74 -22.64
N GLY A 207 -4.01 20.74 -21.92
CA GLY A 207 -4.22 22.16 -22.20
C GLY A 207 -5.64 22.68 -21.90
N LEU A 208 -6.53 21.86 -21.37
CA LEU A 208 -7.91 22.24 -21.06
C LEU A 208 -8.00 22.98 -19.74
N THR A 209 -9.06 23.80 -19.60
CA THR A 209 -9.40 24.41 -18.33
C THR A 209 -9.87 23.33 -17.33
N ALA A 210 -9.25 23.29 -16.17
CA ALA A 210 -9.48 22.27 -15.13
C ALA A 210 -9.52 22.88 -13.73
N GLY A 211 -10.18 22.21 -12.81
CA GLY A 211 -10.09 22.51 -11.39
C GLY A 211 -8.86 21.82 -10.77
N SER A 212 -8.04 22.58 -10.08
CA SER A 212 -6.86 22.07 -9.38
C SER A 212 -7.18 21.77 -7.92
N ILE A 213 -6.86 20.55 -7.47
CA ILE A 213 -7.01 20.11 -6.08
C ILE A 213 -5.69 19.59 -5.54
N GLU A 214 -5.39 19.87 -4.29
CA GLU A 214 -4.26 19.29 -3.58
C GLU A 214 -4.75 18.27 -2.57
N VAL A 215 -4.26 17.06 -2.64
CA VAL A 215 -4.66 15.99 -1.73
C VAL A 215 -3.46 15.40 -0.98
N VAL A 216 -3.74 14.81 0.18
CA VAL A 216 -2.75 14.03 0.93
C VAL A 216 -2.99 12.55 0.65
N GLU A 217 -2.03 11.91 0.02
CA GLU A 217 -2.06 10.49 -0.27
C GLU A 217 -1.29 9.66 0.76
N LYS A 218 -1.25 8.34 0.55
CA LYS A 218 -0.56 7.38 1.40
C LYS A 218 0.87 7.82 1.71
N GLY A 219 1.20 7.81 3.00
CA GLY A 219 2.52 8.23 3.48
C GLY A 219 2.67 9.74 3.70
N GLY A 220 1.57 10.50 3.65
CA GLY A 220 1.58 11.95 3.86
C GLY A 220 2.06 12.74 2.65
N LYS A 221 2.18 12.11 1.47
CA LYS A 221 2.61 12.79 0.25
C LYS A 221 1.49 13.72 -0.23
N ARG A 222 1.81 15.01 -0.36
CA ARG A 222 0.92 15.98 -1.00
C ARG A 222 1.10 15.93 -2.51
N THR A 223 -0.01 15.88 -3.23
CA THR A 223 -0.04 15.81 -4.70
C THR A 223 -1.11 16.74 -5.23
N THR A 224 -0.79 17.41 -6.33
CA THR A 224 -1.74 18.23 -7.08
C THR A 224 -2.35 17.38 -8.18
N HIS A 225 -3.66 17.48 -8.33
CA HIS A 225 -4.42 16.78 -9.35
C HIS A 225 -5.37 17.74 -10.07
N PHE A 226 -5.76 17.34 -11.27
CA PHE A 226 -6.66 18.10 -12.13
C PHE A 226 -7.95 17.31 -12.33
N VAL A 227 -9.06 18.01 -12.23
CA VAL A 227 -10.41 17.45 -12.45
C VAL A 227 -11.17 18.39 -13.36
N THR A 228 -12.25 17.91 -13.98
CA THR A 228 -13.08 18.78 -14.82
C THR A 228 -13.62 19.97 -14.00
N THR A 229 -13.87 21.10 -14.67
CA THR A 229 -14.46 22.29 -14.03
C THR A 229 -15.82 21.96 -13.39
N ARG A 230 -16.57 21.04 -14.00
CA ARG A 230 -17.84 20.53 -13.46
C ARG A 230 -17.62 19.83 -12.10
N THR A 231 -16.72 18.86 -12.06
CA THR A 231 -16.42 18.09 -10.82
C THR A 231 -15.84 19.00 -9.74
N TYR A 232 -15.01 19.97 -10.12
CA TYR A 232 -14.51 20.99 -9.20
C TYR A 232 -15.64 21.84 -8.61
N ALA A 233 -16.60 22.29 -9.43
CA ALA A 233 -17.75 23.05 -8.97
C ALA A 233 -18.64 22.23 -8.03
N GLU A 234 -18.91 20.95 -8.36
CA GLU A 234 -19.65 20.03 -7.50
C GLU A 234 -18.95 19.81 -6.15
N LEU A 235 -17.62 19.60 -6.17
CA LEU A 235 -16.83 19.46 -4.94
C LEU A 235 -16.91 20.75 -4.10
N ASN A 236 -16.71 21.91 -4.71
CA ASN A 236 -16.77 23.19 -4.03
C ASN A 236 -18.16 23.44 -3.40
N ALA A 237 -19.24 23.13 -4.13
CA ALA A 237 -20.61 23.24 -3.61
C ALA A 237 -20.84 22.30 -2.42
N HIS A 238 -20.40 21.04 -2.54
CA HIS A 238 -20.48 20.08 -1.44
C HIS A 238 -19.72 20.54 -0.20
N LEU A 239 -18.49 21.04 -0.38
CA LEU A 239 -17.65 21.53 0.72
C LEU A 239 -18.22 22.78 1.39
N LYS A 240 -18.83 23.68 0.62
CA LYS A 240 -19.57 24.85 1.18
C LYS A 240 -20.77 24.42 2.01
N ALA A 241 -21.52 23.42 1.56
CA ALA A 241 -22.72 22.95 2.25
C ALA A 241 -22.43 22.08 3.49
N HIS A 242 -21.37 21.26 3.44
CA HIS A 242 -21.12 20.22 4.45
C HIS A 242 -19.77 20.36 5.18
N GLY A 243 -18.95 21.34 4.81
CA GLY A 243 -17.63 21.60 5.40
C GLY A 243 -16.54 20.61 4.98
N LYS A 244 -16.90 19.36 4.70
CA LYS A 244 -15.95 18.32 4.31
C LYS A 244 -16.59 17.26 3.40
N LEU A 245 -15.75 16.59 2.61
CA LEU A 245 -16.10 15.37 1.89
C LEU A 245 -15.35 14.20 2.53
N GLU A 246 -16.07 13.31 3.20
CA GLU A 246 -15.52 12.12 3.86
C GLU A 246 -16.55 11.00 3.92
N SER A 247 -16.11 9.76 3.76
CA SER A 247 -16.92 8.58 3.97
C SER A 247 -16.12 7.40 4.53
N PRO A 248 -16.75 6.42 5.23
CA PRO A 248 -16.07 5.21 5.63
C PRO A 248 -15.58 4.40 4.41
N TYR A 249 -14.31 4.01 4.39
CA TYR A 249 -13.70 3.26 3.30
C TYR A 249 -14.50 2.03 2.87
N ARG A 250 -14.96 1.23 3.85
CA ARG A 250 -15.75 0.01 3.55
C ARG A 250 -17.08 0.31 2.88
N SER A 251 -17.72 1.42 3.23
CA SER A 251 -18.95 1.88 2.60
C SER A 251 -18.71 2.28 1.15
N TYR A 252 -17.66 3.05 0.90
CA TYR A 252 -17.24 3.46 -0.44
C TYR A 252 -16.88 2.26 -1.33
N VAL A 253 -16.04 1.33 -0.85
CA VAL A 253 -15.70 0.10 -1.59
C VAL A 253 -16.96 -0.70 -1.93
N ARG A 254 -17.86 -0.87 -0.97
CA ARG A 254 -19.11 -1.61 -1.18
C ARG A 254 -20.01 -0.93 -2.22
N ALA A 255 -20.08 0.41 -2.23
CA ALA A 255 -20.82 1.17 -3.23
C ALA A 255 -20.26 0.95 -4.65
N ILE A 256 -18.93 0.99 -4.80
CA ILE A 256 -18.26 0.67 -6.09
C ILE A 256 -18.56 -0.77 -6.53
N GLU A 257 -18.44 -1.75 -5.64
CA GLU A 257 -18.68 -3.15 -5.98
C GLU A 257 -20.13 -3.41 -6.38
N THR A 258 -21.08 -2.78 -5.69
CA THR A 258 -22.51 -2.86 -6.02
C THR A 258 -22.78 -2.25 -7.39
N ALA A 259 -22.29 -1.04 -7.65
CA ALA A 259 -22.44 -0.38 -8.95
C ALA A 259 -21.79 -1.19 -10.08
N ALA A 260 -20.60 -1.77 -9.82
CA ALA A 260 -19.92 -2.62 -10.80
C ALA A 260 -20.72 -3.89 -11.15
N ARG A 261 -21.44 -4.48 -10.19
CA ARG A 261 -22.33 -5.62 -10.44
C ARG A 261 -23.56 -5.19 -11.25
N LEU A 262 -24.16 -4.05 -10.91
CA LEU A 262 -25.32 -3.51 -11.63
C LEU A 262 -25.01 -3.18 -13.09
N THR A 263 -23.80 -2.72 -13.38
CA THR A 263 -23.35 -2.34 -14.73
C THR A 263 -22.61 -3.45 -15.48
N GLY A 264 -22.56 -4.68 -14.92
CA GLY A 264 -21.84 -5.80 -15.52
C GLY A 264 -20.31 -5.66 -15.56
N GLN A 265 -19.75 -4.69 -14.82
CA GLN A 265 -18.32 -4.39 -14.83
C GLN A 265 -17.54 -5.01 -13.64
N PHE A 266 -18.19 -5.86 -12.84
CA PHE A 266 -17.55 -6.49 -11.69
C PHE A 266 -16.46 -7.49 -12.11
N ALA A 267 -15.27 -7.34 -11.54
CA ALA A 267 -14.21 -8.33 -11.60
C ALA A 267 -13.49 -8.38 -10.24
N SER A 268 -13.11 -9.59 -9.81
CA SER A 268 -12.39 -9.79 -8.56
C SER A 268 -11.10 -8.97 -8.52
N GLY A 269 -10.90 -8.25 -7.41
CA GLY A 269 -9.72 -7.42 -7.20
C GLY A 269 -9.71 -6.08 -7.94
N ARG A 270 -10.75 -5.72 -8.72
CA ARG A 270 -10.85 -4.42 -9.40
C ARG A 270 -11.04 -3.28 -8.38
N GLY A 271 -12.15 -3.30 -7.60
CA GLY A 271 -12.42 -2.37 -6.51
C GLY A 271 -12.11 -0.89 -6.85
N THR A 272 -11.78 -0.10 -5.83
CA THR A 272 -11.42 1.34 -6.01
C THR A 272 -10.21 1.55 -6.92
N HIS A 273 -9.28 0.59 -6.97
CA HIS A 273 -8.13 0.70 -7.87
C HIS A 273 -8.50 0.66 -9.35
N GLY A 274 -9.67 0.10 -9.71
CA GLY A 274 -10.17 0.13 -11.08
C GLY A 274 -10.32 1.53 -11.64
N LEU A 275 -10.85 2.47 -10.85
CA LEU A 275 -10.97 3.88 -11.24
C LEU A 275 -9.60 4.54 -11.48
N LYS A 276 -8.61 4.21 -10.65
CA LYS A 276 -7.23 4.67 -10.85
C LYS A 276 -6.59 4.11 -12.13
N HIS A 277 -6.91 2.87 -12.50
CA HIS A 277 -6.50 2.29 -13.79
C HIS A 277 -7.19 2.98 -14.96
N SER A 278 -8.50 3.24 -14.87
CA SER A 278 -9.24 3.99 -15.91
C SER A 278 -8.65 5.38 -16.12
N PHE A 279 -8.33 6.10 -15.04
CA PHE A 279 -7.62 7.37 -15.11
C PHE A 279 -6.29 7.23 -15.84
N ALA A 280 -5.45 6.30 -15.43
CA ALA A 280 -4.10 6.16 -15.98
C ALA A 280 -4.11 5.92 -17.50
N GLN A 281 -4.99 5.04 -17.97
CA GLN A 281 -5.13 4.73 -19.38
C GLN A 281 -5.64 5.94 -20.16
N ARG A 282 -6.68 6.61 -19.66
CA ARG A 282 -7.20 7.83 -20.28
C ARG A 282 -6.12 8.92 -20.31
N ARG A 283 -5.45 9.18 -19.19
CA ARG A 283 -4.45 10.23 -19.07
C ARG A 283 -3.25 10.02 -19.98
N PHE A 284 -2.80 8.78 -20.08
CA PHE A 284 -1.75 8.41 -21.01
C PHE A 284 -2.18 8.67 -22.46
N SER A 285 -3.42 8.27 -22.83
CA SER A 285 -3.95 8.52 -24.18
C SER A 285 -4.12 10.01 -24.48
N GLU A 286 -4.56 10.82 -23.50
CA GLU A 286 -4.64 12.27 -23.62
C GLU A 286 -3.24 12.87 -23.90
N ALA A 287 -2.22 12.48 -23.16
CA ALA A 287 -0.85 12.96 -23.37
C ALA A 287 -0.32 12.60 -24.78
N VAL A 288 -0.52 11.35 -25.20
CA VAL A 288 -0.13 10.92 -26.56
C VAL A 288 -0.88 11.71 -27.64
N ALA A 289 -2.17 11.99 -27.45
CA ALA A 289 -2.96 12.80 -28.37
C ALA A 289 -2.47 14.27 -28.44
N GLN A 290 -1.83 14.76 -27.40
CA GLN A 290 -1.17 16.10 -27.39
C GLN A 290 0.25 16.08 -27.96
N GLY A 291 0.73 14.95 -28.48
CA GLY A 291 2.03 14.82 -29.11
C GLY A 291 3.18 14.43 -28.17
N PHE A 292 2.90 14.07 -26.91
CA PHE A 292 3.93 13.54 -26.02
C PHE A 292 4.45 12.20 -26.55
N MET A 293 5.77 12.02 -26.51
CA MET A 293 6.36 10.71 -26.78
C MET A 293 5.96 9.70 -25.70
N TYR A 294 6.04 8.41 -26.00
CA TYR A 294 5.60 7.34 -25.08
C TYR A 294 6.13 7.48 -23.66
N GLU A 295 7.42 7.72 -23.50
CA GLU A 295 8.05 7.84 -22.16
C GLU A 295 7.63 9.15 -21.46
N GLU A 296 7.43 10.22 -22.19
CA GLU A 296 6.93 11.51 -21.65
C GLU A 296 5.49 11.37 -21.17
N ALA A 297 4.62 10.77 -21.98
CA ALA A 297 3.22 10.48 -21.60
C ALA A 297 3.16 9.58 -20.36
N LYS A 298 4.02 8.56 -20.31
CA LYS A 298 4.15 7.67 -19.15
C LYS A 298 4.64 8.43 -17.91
N GLN A 299 5.61 9.32 -18.05
CA GLN A 299 6.13 10.14 -16.97
C GLN A 299 5.07 11.11 -16.43
N ALA A 300 4.35 11.82 -17.31
CA ALA A 300 3.26 12.69 -16.93
C ALA A 300 2.19 11.94 -16.13
N THR A 301 1.77 10.77 -16.64
CA THR A 301 0.81 9.91 -15.94
C THR A 301 1.35 9.41 -14.59
N ALA A 302 2.63 9.03 -14.50
CA ALA A 302 3.24 8.55 -13.28
C ALA A 302 3.29 9.62 -12.18
N LEU A 303 3.55 10.87 -12.54
CA LEU A 303 3.57 12.01 -11.61
C LEU A 303 2.19 12.22 -10.96
N GLU A 304 1.12 12.21 -11.76
CA GLU A 304 -0.24 12.37 -11.26
C GLU A 304 -0.72 11.14 -10.46
N LEU A 305 -0.24 9.94 -10.79
CA LEU A 305 -0.47 8.74 -9.98
C LEU A 305 0.31 8.74 -8.65
N ALA A 306 1.12 9.77 -8.39
CA ALA A 306 2.01 9.86 -7.25
C ALA A 306 3.04 8.71 -7.17
N HIS A 307 3.45 8.16 -8.33
CA HIS A 307 4.47 7.13 -8.41
C HIS A 307 5.88 7.71 -8.35
N ASN A 308 6.75 7.09 -7.55
CA ASN A 308 8.16 7.46 -7.47
C ASN A 308 9.03 6.72 -8.50
N ARG A 309 8.45 5.78 -9.24
CA ARG A 309 9.14 4.94 -10.24
C ARG A 309 8.24 4.75 -11.45
N LEU A 310 8.80 4.90 -12.64
CA LEU A 310 8.06 4.78 -13.90
C LEU A 310 7.52 3.37 -14.15
N ASP A 311 8.29 2.33 -13.78
CA ASP A 311 7.88 0.93 -13.92
C ASP A 311 6.62 0.58 -13.10
N ALA A 312 6.34 1.33 -12.03
CA ALA A 312 5.09 1.17 -11.28
C ALA A 312 3.85 1.58 -12.09
N THR A 313 4.01 2.40 -13.13
CA THR A 313 2.93 2.87 -14.00
C THR A 313 2.55 1.83 -15.05
N ASP A 314 3.47 0.96 -15.46
CA ASP A 314 3.22 -0.09 -16.47
C ASP A 314 2.06 -1.02 -16.10
N ILE A 315 1.84 -1.25 -14.81
CA ILE A 315 0.72 -2.07 -14.31
C ILE A 315 -0.64 -1.42 -14.64
N TYR A 316 -0.68 -0.10 -14.72
CA TYR A 316 -1.91 0.67 -14.97
C TYR A 316 -2.19 0.86 -16.45
N LEU A 317 -1.18 0.76 -17.31
CA LEU A 317 -1.28 0.96 -18.76
C LEU A 317 -1.51 -0.34 -19.57
N ARG A 318 -1.74 -1.45 -18.89
CA ARG A 318 -1.99 -2.78 -19.53
C ARG A 318 -3.39 -2.96 -20.02
#